data_4ee204cb2a3390a13e7b56670d881118
#
_entry.id   4ee204cb2a3390a13e7b56670d881118
#
_cell.length_a   1.000
_cell.length_b   1.000
_cell.length_c   1.000
_cell.angle_alpha   90.00
_cell.angle_beta   90.00
_cell.angle_gamma   90.00
#
_symmetry.space_group_name_H-M   'P 1'
#
loop_
_entity.id
_entity.type
_entity.pdbx_description
1 polymer ?
#
loop_
_entity_poly.entity_id
_entity_poly.type
_entity_poly.pdbx_seq_one_letter_code
_entity_poly.pdbx_strand_id
1 'polypeptide(L)'
;MNQPRPSADLRAASEGLATTFPALMVEASRLAASVAMGDHGRRRAGVGEDFWQYRQAMPGDDLATVDWRRSGRSDTAYVREREWESAHTVAXWADTAQSMDYSGKRGVSSKGXRAKLLAMALSVLLSKAGERIAFPATNAATPRSGXRQMQRIAQALSVVDPTRPEYGAVPEFGDXKAARSVFLSDFMGADXQIXPXLKAXTERAGTGCLVHILDDTEEXFPFDGRVIFESMGGGLSFETXRAKSLRDEYREQLAKRCAAXEEFARLAGWQYLKHHTSQSPRAALLWLHMAIGGQR
;
A
#
# COMPACT_ATOMS: atom_id res chain seq x y z
N MET A 1 -38.93 -19.29 -20.46
CA MET A 1 -38.23 -18.72 -19.31
C MET A 1 -37.29 -17.62 -19.81
N ASN A 2 -37.68 -16.37 -19.54
CA ASN A 2 -36.95 -15.19 -20.04
C ASN A 2 -35.93 -14.79 -18.98
N GLN A 3 -34.66 -15.07 -19.23
CA GLN A 3 -33.58 -14.57 -18.34
C GLN A 3 -33.51 -13.04 -18.47
N PRO A 4 -33.51 -12.30 -17.38
CA PRO A 4 -33.36 -10.84 -17.46
C PRO A 4 -32.00 -10.50 -18.05
N ARG A 5 -31.98 -9.69 -19.10
CA ARG A 5 -30.75 -9.16 -19.68
C ARG A 5 -30.12 -8.20 -18.67
N PRO A 6 -28.81 -8.30 -18.39
CA PRO A 6 -28.15 -7.34 -17.52
C PRO A 6 -28.32 -5.92 -18.06
N SER A 7 -28.52 -4.98 -17.17
CA SER A 7 -28.70 -3.58 -17.54
C SER A 7 -27.50 -3.04 -18.31
N ALA A 8 -27.72 -2.07 -19.16
CA ALA A 8 -26.65 -1.42 -19.94
C ALA A 8 -25.53 -0.89 -19.01
N ASP A 9 -25.91 -0.43 -17.82
CA ASP A 9 -24.99 0.09 -16.83
C ASP A 9 -24.04 -1.00 -16.28
N LEU A 10 -24.56 -2.22 -16.06
CA LEU A 10 -23.72 -3.35 -15.61
C LEU A 10 -22.76 -3.80 -16.70
N ARG A 11 -23.15 -3.72 -17.97
CA ARG A 11 -22.25 -4.04 -19.09
C ARG A 11 -21.14 -2.99 -19.21
N ALA A 12 -21.50 -1.71 -19.19
CA ALA A 12 -20.53 -0.61 -19.27
C ALA A 12 -19.52 -0.69 -18.10
N ALA A 13 -20.02 -0.99 -16.88
CA ALA A 13 -19.16 -1.15 -15.72
C ALA A 13 -18.21 -2.36 -15.87
N SER A 14 -18.71 -3.48 -16.39
CA SER A 14 -17.90 -4.69 -16.59
C SER A 14 -16.85 -4.50 -17.70
N GLU A 15 -17.20 -3.79 -18.77
CA GLU A 15 -16.26 -3.44 -19.84
C GLU A 15 -15.19 -2.46 -19.35
N GLY A 16 -15.56 -1.48 -18.54
CA GLY A 16 -14.63 -0.57 -17.89
C GLY A 16 -13.63 -1.31 -16.99
N LEU A 17 -14.10 -2.25 -16.20
CA LEU A 17 -13.25 -3.10 -15.35
C LEU A 17 -12.30 -3.96 -16.18
N ALA A 18 -12.80 -4.51 -17.29
CA ALA A 18 -12.01 -5.37 -18.19
C ALA A 18 -10.84 -4.63 -18.84
N THR A 19 -10.93 -3.31 -19.02
CA THR A 19 -9.86 -2.49 -19.58
C THR A 19 -8.92 -1.91 -18.52
N THR A 20 -9.45 -1.53 -17.36
CA THR A 20 -8.70 -0.87 -16.29
C THR A 20 -7.74 -1.84 -15.57
N PHE A 21 -8.20 -3.06 -15.35
CA PHE A 21 -7.45 -4.09 -14.63
C PHE A 21 -6.09 -4.42 -15.27
N PRO A 22 -6.00 -4.72 -16.58
CA PRO A 22 -4.70 -4.98 -17.21
C PRO A 22 -3.78 -3.75 -17.21
N ALA A 23 -4.33 -2.56 -17.40
CA ALA A 23 -3.55 -1.32 -17.42
C ALA A 23 -2.86 -1.08 -16.06
N LEU A 24 -3.59 -1.21 -14.96
CA LEU A 24 -3.04 -1.08 -13.61
C LEU A 24 -1.92 -2.11 -13.36
N MET A 25 -2.14 -3.36 -13.77
CA MET A 25 -1.14 -4.43 -13.61
C MET A 25 0.15 -4.13 -14.38
N VAL A 26 0.03 -3.66 -15.62
CA VAL A 26 1.19 -3.33 -16.48
C VAL A 26 1.96 -2.15 -15.88
N GLU A 27 1.26 -1.09 -15.53
CA GLU A 27 1.89 0.11 -14.97
C GLU A 27 2.59 -0.19 -13.63
N ALA A 28 1.92 -0.94 -12.75
CA ALA A 28 2.47 -1.36 -11.46
C ALA A 28 3.70 -2.27 -11.62
N SER A 29 3.67 -3.19 -12.60
CA SER A 29 4.80 -4.08 -12.87
C SER A 29 6.01 -3.31 -13.41
N ARG A 30 5.79 -2.32 -14.27
CA ARG A 30 6.86 -1.43 -14.78
C ARG A 30 7.46 -0.61 -13.64
N LEU A 31 6.62 -0.05 -12.80
CA LEU A 31 7.05 0.75 -11.64
C LEU A 31 7.86 -0.12 -10.68
N ALA A 32 7.39 -1.31 -10.33
CA ALA A 32 8.10 -2.27 -9.48
C ALA A 32 9.46 -2.66 -10.09
N ALA A 33 9.51 -2.93 -11.40
CA ALA A 33 10.75 -3.27 -12.10
C ALA A 33 11.77 -2.11 -12.03
N SER A 34 11.32 -0.86 -12.13
CA SER A 34 12.20 0.30 -12.05
C SER A 34 12.88 0.46 -10.68
N VAL A 35 12.18 0.06 -9.61
CA VAL A 35 12.73 0.05 -8.26
C VAL A 35 13.69 -1.13 -8.07
N ALA A 36 13.28 -2.33 -8.49
CA ALA A 36 14.11 -3.55 -8.40
C ALA A 36 15.43 -3.41 -9.16
N MET A 37 15.42 -2.79 -10.36
CA MET A 37 16.65 -2.56 -11.14
C MET A 37 17.57 -1.53 -10.48
N GLY A 38 17.03 -0.56 -9.78
CA GLY A 38 17.83 0.43 -9.03
C GLY A 38 18.57 -0.17 -7.85
N ASP A 39 18.03 -1.24 -7.28
CA ASP A 39 18.63 -1.95 -6.14
C ASP A 39 19.83 -2.82 -6.59
N HIS A 40 19.87 -3.24 -7.86
CA HIS A 40 20.99 -4.02 -8.40
C HIS A 40 22.29 -3.22 -8.53
N GLY A 41 22.25 -1.88 -8.47
CA GLY A 41 23.45 -1.03 -8.47
C GLY A 41 24.20 -1.07 -7.14
N ARG A 42 23.57 -1.55 -6.09
CA ARG A 42 24.18 -1.81 -4.79
C ARG A 42 24.19 -3.32 -4.54
N ARG A 43 25.02 -4.03 -5.30
CA ARG A 43 25.32 -5.43 -4.98
C ARG A 43 26.05 -5.47 -3.64
N ARG A 44 25.32 -5.54 -2.57
CA ARG A 44 25.78 -6.34 -1.45
C ARG A 44 25.82 -7.78 -1.97
N ALA A 45 26.92 -8.46 -1.80
CA ALA A 45 27.02 -9.88 -1.98
C ALA A 45 26.01 -10.51 -0.99
N GLY A 46 24.84 -10.78 -1.47
CA GLY A 46 23.67 -11.29 -0.75
C GLY A 46 22.86 -12.07 -1.74
N VAL A 47 23.17 -13.27 -1.83
CA VAL A 47 22.37 -14.47 -1.94
C VAL A 47 21.10 -14.34 -2.78
N GLY A 48 21.25 -14.64 -4.03
CA GLY A 48 20.20 -15.31 -4.75
C GLY A 48 20.41 -16.82 -4.64
N GLU A 49 20.27 -17.37 -3.47
CA GLU A 49 20.18 -18.80 -3.20
C GLU A 49 20.19 -18.98 -1.68
N ASP A 50 19.39 -19.90 -1.18
CA ASP A 50 19.13 -20.26 0.21
C ASP A 50 20.30 -19.98 1.17
N PHE A 51 20.10 -19.11 2.15
CA PHE A 51 21.09 -18.88 3.19
C PHE A 51 21.19 -20.14 4.04
N TRP A 52 22.34 -20.79 3.97
CA TRP A 52 22.62 -21.98 4.76
C TRP A 52 23.38 -21.58 6.01
N GLN A 53 22.77 -21.82 7.16
CA GLN A 53 23.48 -21.72 8.43
C GLN A 53 24.15 -23.07 8.69
N TYR A 54 25.39 -23.05 9.06
CA TYR A 54 26.12 -24.28 9.43
C TYR A 54 26.07 -24.45 10.94
N ARG A 55 25.52 -25.55 11.41
CA ARG A 55 25.64 -25.97 12.80
C ARG A 55 26.41 -27.27 12.89
N GLN A 56 26.94 -27.56 14.06
CA GLN A 56 27.59 -28.86 14.32
C GLN A 56 26.54 -29.98 14.22
N ALA A 57 26.96 -31.08 13.59
CA ALA A 57 26.12 -32.26 13.46
C ALA A 57 25.86 -32.87 14.86
N MET A 58 24.63 -33.31 15.10
CA MET A 58 24.21 -33.99 16.29
C MET A 58 23.82 -35.44 15.97
N PRO A 59 23.89 -36.35 16.98
CA PRO A 59 23.39 -37.70 16.76
C PRO A 59 21.92 -37.70 16.32
N GLY A 60 21.63 -38.30 15.16
CA GLY A 60 20.30 -38.33 14.57
C GLY A 60 20.12 -37.48 13.34
N ASP A 61 21.11 -36.66 12.99
CA ASP A 61 21.08 -35.89 11.72
C ASP A 61 21.25 -36.83 10.53
N ASP A 62 20.51 -36.50 9.42
CA ASP A 62 20.64 -37.23 8.17
C ASP A 62 21.99 -36.93 7.52
N LEU A 63 22.73 -37.96 7.19
CA LEU A 63 24.03 -37.86 6.55
C LEU A 63 23.97 -37.13 5.19
N ALA A 64 22.81 -37.12 4.55
CA ALA A 64 22.60 -36.39 3.32
C ALA A 64 22.66 -34.86 3.51
N THR A 65 22.45 -34.36 4.74
CA THR A 65 22.47 -32.92 5.07
C THR A 65 23.86 -32.45 5.49
N VAL A 66 24.81 -33.35 5.70
CA VAL A 66 26.18 -33.04 6.11
C VAL A 66 26.94 -32.39 4.95
N ASP A 67 27.55 -31.23 5.18
CA ASP A 67 28.47 -30.60 4.24
C ASP A 67 29.87 -31.21 4.41
N TRP A 68 30.15 -32.27 3.67
CA TRP A 68 31.42 -32.99 3.71
C TRP A 68 32.61 -32.14 3.33
N ARG A 69 32.41 -31.13 2.47
CA ARG A 69 33.48 -30.25 2.01
C ARG A 69 33.96 -29.32 3.13
N ARG A 70 33.04 -28.85 3.95
CA ARG A 70 33.34 -28.01 5.12
C ARG A 70 33.83 -28.86 6.28
N SER A 71 33.20 -29.99 6.51
CA SER A 71 33.54 -30.94 7.58
C SER A 71 34.96 -31.52 7.38
N GLY A 72 35.40 -31.73 6.17
CA GLY A 72 36.74 -32.26 5.83
C GLY A 72 37.91 -31.32 6.21
N ARG A 73 37.63 -30.11 6.63
CA ARG A 73 38.64 -29.14 7.07
C ARG A 73 38.68 -28.95 8.58
N SER A 74 37.91 -29.74 9.32
CA SER A 74 37.85 -29.68 10.79
C SER A 74 37.50 -31.07 11.33
N ASP A 75 37.75 -31.28 12.61
CA ASP A 75 37.40 -32.52 13.27
C ASP A 75 35.93 -32.58 13.67
N THR A 76 35.11 -31.67 13.16
CA THR A 76 33.70 -31.52 13.48
C THR A 76 32.87 -31.59 12.20
N ALA A 77 31.88 -32.46 12.18
CA ALA A 77 30.94 -32.52 11.06
C ALA A 77 29.96 -31.32 11.14
N TYR A 78 29.68 -30.70 10.00
CA TYR A 78 28.76 -29.57 9.88
C TYR A 78 27.57 -29.94 9.00
N VAL A 79 26.38 -29.66 9.50
CA VAL A 79 25.11 -29.84 8.78
C VAL A 79 24.67 -28.49 8.20
N ARG A 80 24.22 -28.51 6.96
CA ARG A 80 23.57 -27.35 6.35
C ARG A 80 22.14 -27.26 6.88
N GLU A 81 21.85 -26.21 7.60
CA GLU A 81 20.51 -25.92 8.10
C GLU A 81 19.94 -24.75 7.29
N ARG A 82 18.81 -25.02 6.67
CA ARG A 82 18.10 -24.00 5.89
C ARG A 82 17.46 -23.04 6.88
N GLU A 83 17.86 -21.78 6.83
CA GLU A 83 17.16 -20.77 7.61
C GLU A 83 15.78 -20.54 6.97
N TRP A 84 14.76 -21.05 7.62
CA TRP A 84 13.39 -20.80 7.22
C TRP A 84 13.03 -19.35 7.51
N GLU A 85 13.28 -18.46 6.56
CA GLU A 85 12.62 -17.17 6.58
C GLU A 85 11.13 -17.44 6.37
N SER A 86 10.37 -17.43 7.47
CA SER A 86 8.92 -17.55 7.38
C SER A 86 8.39 -16.31 6.64
N ALA A 87 7.71 -16.51 5.52
CA ALA A 87 7.10 -15.44 4.75
C ALA A 87 6.23 -14.56 5.67
N HIS A 88 6.58 -13.30 5.76
CA HIS A 88 5.81 -12.35 6.56
C HIS A 88 4.50 -11.99 5.85
N THR A 89 3.50 -11.62 6.61
CA THR A 89 2.24 -11.10 6.07
C THR A 89 2.29 -9.58 6.11
N VAL A 90 2.03 -8.95 4.94
CA VAL A 90 1.89 -7.50 4.79
C VAL A 90 0.44 -7.19 4.42
N ALA A 91 -0.22 -6.43 5.24
CA ALA A 91 -1.58 -5.97 4.96
C ALA A 91 -1.55 -4.56 4.35
N UNK A 92 -2.06 -4.09 3.10
CA UNK A 92 -2.06 -3.02 2.53
C UNK A 92 -3.30 -2.55 2.48
N TRP A 93 -3.75 -1.41 2.80
CA TRP A 93 -5.02 -0.73 2.51
C TRP A 93 -4.78 0.49 1.62
N ALA A 94 -5.50 0.57 0.53
CA ALA A 94 -5.56 1.75 -0.34
C ALA A 94 -6.97 2.31 -0.28
N ASP A 95 -7.08 3.55 0.15
CA ASP A 95 -8.36 4.24 0.31
C ASP A 95 -9.04 4.43 -1.05
N THR A 96 -10.31 4.10 -1.12
CA THR A 96 -11.13 4.20 -2.33
C THR A 96 -12.31 5.17 -2.16
N ALA A 97 -12.32 5.98 -1.10
CA ALA A 97 -13.37 6.98 -0.85
C ALA A 97 -13.45 8.00 -1.99
N GLN A 98 -14.54 8.73 -2.07
CA GLN A 98 -14.78 9.71 -3.14
C GLN A 98 -13.74 10.85 -3.09
N SER A 99 -13.29 11.26 -1.90
CA SER A 99 -12.24 12.27 -1.73
C SER A 99 -10.96 11.91 -2.48
N MET A 100 -10.68 10.61 -2.65
CA MET A 100 -9.50 10.11 -3.37
C MET A 100 -9.60 10.29 -4.89
N ASP A 101 -10.76 10.60 -5.44
CA ASP A 101 -10.92 10.89 -6.86
C ASP A 101 -10.37 12.27 -7.25
N TYR A 102 -10.11 13.12 -6.26
CA TYR A 102 -9.67 14.48 -6.50
C TYR A 102 -8.34 14.52 -7.28
N SER A 103 -8.30 15.43 -8.26
CA SER A 103 -7.09 15.81 -9.00
C SER A 103 -7.21 17.30 -9.34
N GLY A 104 -6.30 18.11 -8.84
CA GLY A 104 -6.32 19.55 -9.04
C GLY A 104 -5.82 20.02 -10.40
N LYS A 105 -5.16 19.16 -11.16
CA LYS A 105 -4.59 19.53 -12.48
C LYS A 105 -4.86 18.44 -13.50
N ARG A 106 -5.23 18.87 -14.72
CA ARG A 106 -5.37 17.95 -15.86
C ARG A 106 -4.05 17.23 -16.14
N GLY A 107 -4.14 15.94 -16.37
CA GLY A 107 -2.98 15.11 -16.70
C GLY A 107 -2.19 14.61 -15.51
N VAL A 108 -2.56 15.03 -14.29
CA VAL A 108 -2.00 14.48 -13.07
C VAL A 108 -2.94 13.40 -12.54
N SER A 109 -2.37 12.31 -12.06
CA SER A 109 -3.13 11.19 -11.47
C SER A 109 -3.92 11.68 -10.26
N SER A 110 -5.16 11.23 -10.10
CA SER A 110 -5.89 11.48 -8.86
C SER A 110 -5.19 10.80 -7.68
N LYS A 111 -5.54 11.22 -6.47
CA LYS A 111 -5.01 10.59 -5.24
C LYS A 111 -5.28 9.08 -5.24
N GLY A 112 -6.47 8.68 -5.60
CA GLY A 112 -6.86 7.26 -5.73
C GLY A 112 -6.07 6.48 -6.78
N UNK A 113 -5.79 7.02 -7.67
CA UNK A 113 -5.11 6.45 -8.60
C UNK A 113 -3.78 6.23 -8.23
N ARG A 114 -3.17 7.20 -7.64
CA ARG A 114 -1.82 7.10 -7.10
C ARG A 114 -1.75 6.03 -6.01
N ALA A 115 -2.71 6.01 -5.10
CA ALA A 115 -2.79 5.00 -4.05
C ALA A 115 -2.84 3.58 -4.62
N LYS A 116 -3.70 3.34 -5.62
CA LYS A 116 -3.86 2.03 -6.27
C LYS A 116 -2.57 1.58 -6.96
N LEU A 117 -1.91 2.50 -7.66
CA LEU A 117 -0.64 2.22 -8.35
C LEU A 117 0.45 1.83 -7.35
N LEU A 118 0.62 2.59 -6.27
CA LEU A 118 1.62 2.30 -5.25
C LEU A 118 1.31 0.98 -4.53
N ALA A 119 0.05 0.75 -4.16
CA ALA A 119 -0.38 -0.49 -3.50
C ALA A 119 -0.10 -1.71 -4.39
N MET A 120 -0.46 -1.63 -5.68
CA MET A 120 -0.26 -2.74 -6.62
C MET A 120 1.24 -2.98 -6.89
N ALA A 121 2.01 -1.90 -7.10
CA ALA A 121 3.45 -2.02 -7.37
C ALA A 121 4.22 -2.59 -6.16
N LEU A 122 3.86 -2.15 -4.95
CA LEU A 122 4.42 -2.71 -3.72
C LEU A 122 4.06 -4.20 -3.59
N SER A 123 2.82 -4.56 -3.89
CA SER A 123 2.37 -5.96 -3.88
C SER A 123 3.20 -6.84 -4.83
N VAL A 124 3.53 -6.31 -6.02
CA VAL A 124 4.39 -7.01 -7.00
C VAL A 124 5.79 -7.24 -6.41
N LEU A 125 6.39 -6.21 -5.78
CA LEU A 125 7.72 -6.34 -5.16
C LEU A 125 7.71 -7.36 -4.02
N LEU A 126 6.74 -7.26 -3.13
CA LEU A 126 6.60 -8.16 -1.98
C LEU A 126 6.34 -9.61 -2.40
N SER A 127 5.50 -9.81 -3.42
CA SER A 127 5.22 -11.15 -3.95
C SER A 127 6.47 -11.79 -4.55
N LYS A 128 7.33 -11.00 -5.22
CA LYS A 128 8.62 -11.48 -5.76
C LYS A 128 9.59 -11.83 -4.64
N ALA A 129 9.49 -11.14 -3.50
CA ALA A 129 10.29 -11.43 -2.30
C ALA A 129 9.73 -12.60 -1.47
N GLY A 130 8.65 -13.26 -1.95
CA GLY A 130 8.04 -14.39 -1.25
C GLY A 130 7.07 -14.04 -0.13
N GLU A 131 6.80 -12.75 0.07
CA GLU A 131 5.91 -12.30 1.15
C GLU A 131 4.44 -12.59 0.84
N ARG A 132 3.65 -12.77 1.88
CA ARG A 132 2.19 -12.92 1.76
C ARG A 132 1.52 -11.56 1.90
N ILE A 133 0.59 -11.28 1.00
CA ILE A 133 -0.07 -9.97 0.93
C ILE A 133 -1.57 -10.15 1.17
N ALA A 134 -2.12 -9.25 1.96
CA ALA A 134 -3.56 -9.19 2.25
C ALA A 134 -4.08 -7.77 2.02
N PHE A 135 -5.31 -7.68 1.50
CA PHE A 135 -6.06 -6.43 1.40
C PHE A 135 -7.33 -6.58 2.22
N PRO A 136 -7.30 -6.17 3.51
CA PRO A 136 -8.47 -6.30 4.39
C PRO A 136 -9.72 -5.64 3.79
N ALA A 137 -10.89 -6.15 4.14
CA ALA A 137 -12.20 -5.71 3.67
C ALA A 137 -12.41 -5.90 2.15
N THR A 138 -11.63 -6.78 1.50
CA THR A 138 -11.80 -7.12 0.07
C THR A 138 -11.79 -8.65 -0.14
N ASN A 139 -12.00 -9.07 -1.39
CA ASN A 139 -11.85 -10.50 -1.77
C ASN A 139 -10.38 -10.98 -1.72
N ALA A 140 -9.43 -10.09 -1.45
CA ALA A 140 -8.01 -10.39 -1.28
C ALA A 140 -7.56 -10.32 0.20
N ALA A 141 -8.49 -10.38 1.15
CA ALA A 141 -8.22 -10.27 2.59
C ALA A 141 -7.37 -11.44 3.14
N THR A 142 -7.50 -12.65 2.59
CA THR A 142 -6.69 -13.79 3.02
C THR A 142 -5.23 -13.61 2.56
N PRO A 143 -4.25 -13.64 3.49
CA PRO A 143 -2.83 -13.47 3.12
C PRO A 143 -2.33 -14.59 2.22
N ARG A 144 -1.91 -14.25 1.00
CA ARG A 144 -1.35 -15.19 0.00
C ARG A 144 -0.28 -14.52 -0.84
N SER A 145 0.51 -15.31 -1.55
CA SER A 145 1.49 -14.84 -2.55
C SER A 145 1.13 -15.37 -3.95
N GLY A 146 1.86 -14.98 -4.94
CA GLY A 146 1.76 -15.50 -6.30
C GLY A 146 0.70 -14.83 -7.19
N UNK A 147 0.61 -15.12 -8.28
CA UNK A 147 -0.11 -14.54 -9.25
C UNK A 147 -1.50 -14.40 -9.00
N ARG A 148 -2.17 -15.52 -8.57
CA ARG A 148 -3.61 -15.47 -8.25
C ARG A 148 -3.92 -14.37 -7.23
N GLN A 149 -3.08 -14.19 -6.23
CA GLN A 149 -3.29 -13.11 -5.25
C GLN A 149 -3.13 -11.73 -5.92
N MET A 150 -2.16 -11.58 -6.79
CA MET A 150 -1.98 -10.33 -7.56
C MET A 150 -3.22 -9.99 -8.38
N GLN A 151 -3.83 -10.99 -9.01
CA GLN A 151 -5.07 -10.81 -9.77
C GLN A 151 -6.23 -10.36 -8.86
N ARG A 152 -6.38 -10.99 -7.68
CA ARG A 152 -7.42 -10.61 -6.71
C ARG A 152 -7.21 -9.18 -6.21
N ILE A 153 -5.98 -8.81 -5.91
CA ILE A 153 -5.62 -7.44 -5.46
C ILE A 153 -5.95 -6.43 -6.57
N ALA A 154 -5.51 -6.71 -7.80
CA ALA A 154 -5.78 -5.80 -8.93
C ALA A 154 -7.29 -5.67 -9.18
N GLN A 155 -8.03 -6.77 -9.09
CA GLN A 155 -9.49 -6.75 -9.20
C GLN A 155 -10.11 -5.90 -8.09
N ALA A 156 -9.70 -6.11 -6.83
CA ALA A 156 -10.20 -5.35 -5.68
C ALA A 156 -9.93 -3.85 -5.84
N LEU A 157 -8.75 -3.48 -6.33
CA LEU A 157 -8.37 -2.09 -6.55
C LEU A 157 -9.08 -1.45 -7.75
N SER A 158 -9.56 -2.27 -8.69
CA SER A 158 -10.25 -1.78 -9.90
C SER A 158 -11.76 -1.57 -9.69
N VAL A 159 -12.34 -2.23 -8.68
CA VAL A 159 -13.76 -2.07 -8.38
C VAL A 159 -14.02 -0.64 -7.90
N VAL A 160 -15.04 -0.02 -8.47
CA VAL A 160 -15.55 1.27 -8.02
C VAL A 160 -16.94 1.05 -7.46
N ASP A 161 -17.07 1.18 -6.15
CA ASP A 161 -18.38 1.11 -5.48
C ASP A 161 -19.05 2.49 -5.60
N PRO A 162 -20.19 2.60 -6.29
CA PRO A 162 -20.88 3.88 -6.39
C PRO A 162 -21.43 4.39 -5.04
N THR A 163 -21.55 3.50 -4.05
CA THR A 163 -22.06 3.84 -2.71
C THR A 163 -20.94 4.13 -1.70
N ARG A 164 -19.69 4.15 -2.17
CA ARG A 164 -18.53 4.40 -1.28
C ARG A 164 -18.66 5.74 -0.56
N PRO A 165 -18.15 5.84 0.66
CA PRO A 165 -18.28 7.08 1.45
C PRO A 165 -17.50 8.23 0.81
N GLU A 166 -17.85 9.45 1.19
CA GLU A 166 -17.13 10.65 0.74
C GLU A 166 -15.68 10.66 1.25
N TYR A 167 -15.47 10.27 2.50
CA TYR A 167 -14.15 10.20 3.12
C TYR A 167 -13.85 8.79 3.60
N GLY A 168 -12.58 8.40 3.52
CA GLY A 168 -12.15 7.07 3.88
C GLY A 168 -12.17 6.78 5.37
N ALA A 169 -12.52 5.56 5.72
CA ALA A 169 -12.41 5.02 7.06
C ALA A 169 -11.47 3.83 7.02
N VAL A 170 -10.54 3.77 7.94
CA VAL A 170 -9.60 2.64 8.02
C VAL A 170 -10.40 1.37 8.34
N PRO A 171 -10.29 0.31 7.52
CA PRO A 171 -11.05 -0.90 7.77
C PRO A 171 -10.47 -1.70 8.94
N GLU A 172 -11.32 -2.48 9.58
CA GLU A 172 -10.85 -3.48 10.52
C GLU A 172 -10.08 -4.58 9.79
N PHE A 173 -8.93 -4.95 10.32
CA PHE A 173 -8.09 -6.00 9.73
C PHE A 173 -8.48 -7.41 10.19
N GLY A 174 -9.53 -7.52 11.00
CA GLY A 174 -10.02 -8.80 11.53
C GLY A 174 -8.90 -9.54 12.26
N ASP A 175 -8.80 -10.85 12.03
CA ASP A 175 -7.73 -11.70 12.59
C ASP A 175 -6.42 -11.74 11.79
N UNK A 176 -6.09 -10.99 10.71
CA UNK A 176 -5.13 -10.90 10.02
C UNK A 176 -4.12 -10.50 10.76
N LYS A 177 -3.38 -11.40 11.32
CA LYS A 177 -2.10 -11.12 11.95
C LYS A 177 -1.10 -10.71 10.88
N ALA A 178 -0.96 -9.42 10.66
CA ALA A 178 0.03 -8.85 9.75
C ALA A 178 1.28 -8.45 10.57
N ALA A 179 2.45 -8.87 10.11
CA ALA A 179 3.71 -8.40 10.68
C ALA A 179 3.92 -6.91 10.35
N ARG A 180 3.38 -6.47 9.20
CA ARG A 180 3.51 -5.10 8.71
C ARG A 180 2.22 -4.63 8.07
N SER A 181 1.89 -3.36 8.24
CA SER A 181 0.68 -2.75 7.70
C SER A 181 1.01 -1.47 6.92
N VAL A 182 0.37 -1.29 5.76
CA VAL A 182 0.59 -0.13 4.89
C VAL A 182 -0.76 0.53 4.59
N PHE A 183 -0.84 1.81 4.82
CA PHE A 183 -2.05 2.62 4.64
C PHE A 183 -1.76 3.73 3.65
N LEU A 184 -2.55 3.79 2.57
CA LEU A 184 -2.43 4.80 1.52
C LEU A 184 -3.75 5.56 1.42
N SER A 185 -3.80 6.79 1.92
CA SER A 185 -5.03 7.58 2.03
C SER A 185 -4.71 9.07 2.08
N ASP A 186 -5.70 9.91 1.89
CA ASP A 186 -5.62 11.33 2.25
C ASP A 186 -5.96 11.57 3.73
N PHE A 187 -6.41 10.53 4.42
CA PHE A 187 -6.79 10.59 5.84
C PHE A 187 -7.74 11.75 6.18
N MET A 188 -8.61 12.15 5.23
CA MET A 188 -9.57 13.25 5.43
C MET A 188 -10.83 12.82 6.18
N GLY A 189 -11.00 11.54 6.47
CA GLY A 189 -12.12 11.02 7.26
C GLY A 189 -12.11 11.54 8.69
N ALA A 190 -13.22 11.34 9.39
CA ALA A 190 -13.36 11.76 10.79
C ALA A 190 -12.35 11.04 11.71
N ASP A 191 -11.77 11.76 12.63
CA ASP A 191 -10.78 11.22 13.59
C ASP A 191 -11.27 10.00 14.36
N UNK A 192 -12.26 9.94 14.47
CA UNK A 192 -12.93 9.00 15.06
C UNK A 192 -12.93 7.78 14.40
N GLN A 193 -13.02 7.81 13.28
CA GLN A 193 -13.00 6.63 12.41
C GLN A 193 -11.56 6.21 12.05
N ILE A 194 -10.62 7.06 12.11
CA ILE A 194 -9.23 6.82 11.71
C ILE A 194 -8.34 6.41 12.90
N UNK A 195 -8.26 7.07 13.76
CA UNK A 195 -7.52 6.93 14.69
C UNK A 195 -7.61 5.77 15.38
N PRO A 196 -8.83 5.33 15.98
CA PRO A 196 -8.98 4.01 16.63
C PRO A 196 -8.62 2.79 15.79
N UNK A 197 -8.72 2.99 14.63
CA UNK A 197 -8.44 2.06 13.76
C UNK A 197 -7.08 1.83 13.63
N LEU A 198 -6.38 2.79 13.46
CA LEU A 198 -4.92 2.74 13.40
C LEU A 198 -4.31 2.25 14.72
N LYS A 199 -4.81 2.70 15.82
CA LYS A 199 -4.36 2.23 17.14
C LYS A 199 -4.55 0.72 17.30
N ALA A 200 -5.67 0.19 17.02
CA ALA A 200 -5.92 -1.25 17.02
C ALA A 200 -4.96 -2.04 16.07
N UNK A 201 -4.50 -1.31 15.09
CA UNK A 201 -3.66 -1.77 14.26
C UNK A 201 -2.38 -1.88 14.82
N THR A 202 -1.89 -1.00 15.68
CA THR A 202 -0.59 -1.02 16.34
C THR A 202 -0.49 -2.13 17.40
N GLU A 203 -1.56 -2.43 18.04
CA GLU A 203 -1.62 -3.47 19.06
C GLU A 203 -1.51 -4.88 18.46
N ARG A 204 -1.82 -5.06 17.18
CA ARG A 204 -1.83 -6.36 16.49
C ARG A 204 -0.64 -6.55 15.54
N ALA A 205 -0.20 -5.47 14.90
CA ALA A 205 0.87 -5.50 13.91
C ALA A 205 2.14 -4.91 14.52
N GLY A 206 3.26 -5.50 14.26
CA GLY A 206 4.54 -4.99 14.77
C GLY A 206 4.87 -3.62 14.21
N THR A 207 4.81 -3.44 12.89
CA THR A 207 5.24 -2.20 12.23
C THR A 207 4.25 -1.74 11.17
N GLY A 208 4.30 -0.46 10.83
CA GLY A 208 3.41 0.12 9.83
C GLY A 208 3.98 1.31 9.09
N CYS A 209 3.35 1.61 7.97
CA CYS A 209 3.67 2.78 7.15
C CYS A 209 2.39 3.53 6.80
N LEU A 210 2.38 4.83 7.01
CA LEU A 210 1.32 5.73 6.56
C LEU A 210 1.83 6.52 5.34
N VAL A 211 1.17 6.40 4.21
CA VAL A 211 1.41 7.24 3.05
C VAL A 211 0.24 8.22 2.92
N HIS A 212 0.48 9.45 3.30
CA HIS A 212 -0.49 10.54 3.26
C HIS A 212 -0.45 11.15 1.86
N ILE A 213 -1.43 10.83 1.03
CA ILE A 213 -1.45 11.23 -0.38
C ILE A 213 -2.29 12.50 -0.53
N LEU A 214 -1.65 13.56 -1.02
CA LEU A 214 -2.27 14.87 -1.25
C LEU A 214 -2.12 15.30 -2.70
N ASP A 215 -3.01 16.14 -3.15
CA ASP A 215 -2.81 16.90 -4.38
C ASP A 215 -2.12 18.23 -4.03
N ASP A 216 -1.24 18.71 -4.89
CA ASP A 216 -0.52 19.97 -4.67
C ASP A 216 -1.48 21.15 -4.46
N THR A 217 -2.63 21.12 -5.13
CA THR A 217 -3.62 22.20 -5.03
C THR A 217 -4.33 22.21 -3.67
N GLU A 218 -4.33 21.12 -2.96
CA GLU A 218 -4.86 21.09 -1.57
C GLU A 218 -3.95 21.88 -0.63
N GLU A 219 -2.69 21.77 -0.78
CA GLU A 219 -1.76 22.59 0.02
C GLU A 219 -1.62 24.03 -0.49
N UNK A 220 -1.62 24.13 -1.82
CA UNK A 220 -1.44 25.24 -2.34
C UNK A 220 -2.50 26.10 -2.30
N PHE A 221 -3.65 25.64 -2.20
CA PHE A 221 -4.92 26.33 -2.26
C PHE A 221 -4.85 27.53 -3.24
N PRO A 222 -4.73 27.27 -4.56
CA PRO A 222 -4.51 28.33 -5.53
C PRO A 222 -5.80 29.06 -5.95
N PHE A 223 -6.86 28.87 -5.19
CA PHE A 223 -8.19 29.39 -5.51
C PHE A 223 -8.31 30.85 -5.01
N ASP A 224 -8.83 31.73 -5.86
CA ASP A 224 -9.04 33.14 -5.54
C ASP A 224 -10.35 33.63 -6.18
N GLY A 225 -10.91 34.72 -5.64
CA GLY A 225 -12.14 35.30 -6.12
C GLY A 225 -13.37 34.45 -5.79
N ARG A 226 -14.31 34.40 -6.74
CA ARG A 226 -15.55 33.64 -6.62
C ARG A 226 -15.32 32.20 -7.03
N VAL A 227 -15.51 31.28 -6.11
CA VAL A 227 -15.31 29.84 -6.34
C VAL A 227 -16.49 29.08 -5.73
N ILE A 228 -16.90 28.01 -6.41
CA ILE A 228 -17.86 27.05 -5.85
C ILE A 228 -17.04 25.82 -5.45
N PHE A 229 -17.08 25.50 -4.15
CA PHE A 229 -16.50 24.28 -3.62
C PHE A 229 -17.60 23.23 -3.51
N GLU A 230 -17.41 22.11 -4.13
CA GLU A 230 -18.34 20.98 -4.06
C GLU A 230 -17.67 19.80 -3.40
N SER A 231 -18.38 19.13 -2.50
CA SER A 231 -17.91 17.87 -1.96
C SER A 231 -17.86 16.82 -3.07
N MET A 232 -16.92 15.91 -3.02
CA MET A 232 -16.74 14.88 -4.05
C MET A 232 -17.99 13.97 -4.16
N GLY A 233 -18.77 13.87 -3.08
CA GLY A 233 -20.05 13.17 -3.09
C GLY A 233 -21.22 13.99 -3.63
N GLY A 234 -21.00 15.27 -3.96
CA GLY A 234 -22.05 16.16 -4.48
C GLY A 234 -23.10 16.58 -3.45
N GLY A 235 -22.98 16.13 -2.21
CA GLY A 235 -23.94 16.41 -1.15
C GLY A 235 -23.87 17.83 -0.56
N LEU A 236 -22.72 18.45 -0.71
CA LEU A 236 -22.49 19.81 -0.19
C LEU A 236 -21.91 20.68 -1.30
N SER A 237 -22.46 21.89 -1.42
CA SER A 237 -21.94 22.91 -2.34
C SER A 237 -21.84 24.22 -1.55
N PHE A 238 -20.67 24.83 -1.58
CA PHE A 238 -20.40 26.08 -0.89
C PHE A 238 -19.84 27.10 -1.88
N GLU A 239 -20.57 28.17 -2.09
CA GLU A 239 -20.11 29.26 -2.93
C GLU A 239 -19.55 30.39 -2.08
N THR A 240 -18.38 30.84 -2.42
CA THR A 240 -17.79 31.98 -1.74
C THR A 240 -17.30 33.02 -2.74
N UNK A 241 -17.31 33.91 -2.30
CA UNK A 241 -16.90 34.93 -2.99
C UNK A 241 -15.59 35.27 -2.79
N ARG A 242 -15.16 34.95 -1.75
CA ARG A 242 -13.80 35.25 -1.32
C ARG A 242 -13.06 33.99 -0.93
N ALA A 243 -12.69 33.15 -1.89
CA ALA A 243 -11.94 31.91 -1.61
C ALA A 243 -10.69 32.17 -0.77
N LYS A 244 -10.04 33.30 -0.97
CA LYS A 244 -8.85 33.70 -0.21
C LYS A 244 -9.08 33.78 1.30
N SER A 245 -10.28 34.14 1.76
CA SER A 245 -10.56 34.20 3.19
C SER A 245 -10.62 32.83 3.86
N LEU A 246 -10.90 31.78 3.09
CA LEU A 246 -10.93 30.41 3.58
C LEU A 246 -9.56 29.72 3.52
N ARG A 247 -8.63 30.27 2.75
CA ARG A 247 -7.31 29.66 2.49
C ARG A 247 -6.56 29.36 3.78
N ASP A 248 -6.43 30.34 4.63
CA ASP A 248 -5.61 30.23 5.84
C ASP A 248 -6.20 29.21 6.82
N GLU A 249 -7.52 29.26 7.01
CA GLU A 249 -8.24 28.30 7.86
C GLU A 249 -8.11 26.87 7.30
N TYR A 250 -8.34 26.68 6.01
CA TYR A 250 -8.22 25.37 5.35
C TYR A 250 -6.79 24.82 5.50
N ARG A 251 -5.79 25.65 5.18
CA ARG A 251 -4.38 25.24 5.26
C ARG A 251 -3.98 24.89 6.70
N GLU A 252 -4.49 25.65 7.68
CA GLU A 252 -4.25 25.34 9.08
C GLU A 252 -4.85 23.99 9.47
N GLN A 253 -6.09 23.70 9.04
CA GLN A 253 -6.74 22.41 9.32
C GLN A 253 -5.99 21.26 8.63
N LEU A 254 -5.59 21.44 7.38
CA LEU A 254 -4.80 20.42 6.64
C LEU A 254 -3.46 20.17 7.34
N ALA A 255 -2.76 21.24 7.76
CA ALA A 255 -1.48 21.11 8.45
C ALA A 255 -1.65 20.38 9.80
N LYS A 256 -2.71 20.69 10.56
CA LYS A 256 -3.04 19.97 11.80
C LYS A 256 -3.27 18.48 11.53
N ARG A 257 -3.99 18.17 10.45
CA ARG A 257 -4.26 16.77 10.04
C ARG A 257 -2.95 16.04 9.71
N CYS A 258 -2.10 16.66 8.91
CA CYS A 258 -0.80 16.09 8.56
C CYS A 258 0.07 15.84 9.80
N ALA A 259 0.14 16.83 10.70
CA ALA A 259 0.91 16.72 11.93
C ALA A 259 0.38 15.61 12.84
N ALA A 260 -0.91 15.48 12.95
CA ALA A 260 -1.53 14.37 13.71
C ALA A 260 -1.21 12.97 13.16
N UNK A 261 -1.18 12.75 11.91
CA UNK A 261 -0.89 11.66 11.34
C UNK A 261 0.44 11.32 11.50
N GLU A 262 1.42 12.24 11.35
CA GLU A 262 2.88 12.11 11.55
C GLU A 262 3.23 11.79 13.01
N GLU A 263 2.66 12.52 13.92
CA GLU A 263 2.87 12.28 15.36
C GLU A 263 2.35 10.90 15.79
N PHE A 264 1.21 10.48 15.29
CA PHE A 264 0.72 9.11 15.53
C PHE A 264 1.76 8.07 15.09
N ALA A 265 2.27 8.21 13.85
CA ALA A 265 3.26 7.27 13.32
C ALA A 265 4.53 7.26 14.19
N ARG A 266 5.01 8.44 14.59
CA ARG A 266 6.18 8.59 15.46
C ARG A 266 5.98 7.86 16.81
N LEU A 267 4.84 8.06 17.44
CA LEU A 267 4.53 7.43 18.74
C LEU A 267 4.34 5.91 18.63
N ALA A 268 3.81 5.45 17.50
CA ALA A 268 3.61 4.02 17.22
C ALA A 268 4.89 3.31 16.75
N GLY A 269 5.99 4.06 16.51
CA GLY A 269 7.20 3.50 15.90
C GLY A 269 6.98 3.16 14.42
N TRP A 270 6.01 3.77 13.78
CA TRP A 270 5.67 3.56 12.37
C TRP A 270 6.36 4.61 11.49
N GLN A 271 6.41 4.33 10.19
CA GLN A 271 6.95 5.26 9.20
C GLN A 271 5.83 6.13 8.61
N TYR A 272 6.14 7.39 8.32
CA TYR A 272 5.20 8.34 7.71
C TYR A 272 5.82 8.97 6.46
N LEU A 273 5.05 9.04 5.39
CA LEU A 273 5.42 9.74 4.16
C LEU A 273 4.28 10.63 3.71
N LYS A 274 4.53 11.92 3.61
CA LYS A 274 3.63 12.82 2.89
C LYS A 274 4.04 12.81 1.42
N HIS A 275 3.13 12.44 0.53
CA HIS A 275 3.37 12.24 -0.90
C HIS A 275 2.36 13.01 -1.74
N HIS A 276 2.86 13.86 -2.63
CA HIS A 276 2.02 14.63 -3.56
C HIS A 276 1.88 13.90 -4.89
N THR A 277 0.69 14.04 -5.50
CA THR A 277 0.37 13.39 -6.79
C THR A 277 1.30 13.82 -7.92
N SER A 278 1.88 15.03 -7.86
CA SER A 278 2.87 15.53 -8.82
C SER A 278 4.24 14.88 -8.70
N GLN A 279 4.55 14.31 -7.54
CA GLN A 279 5.85 13.68 -7.28
C GLN A 279 5.98 12.32 -7.96
N SER A 280 7.22 11.87 -8.12
CA SER A 280 7.52 10.59 -8.74
C SER A 280 6.95 9.41 -7.91
N PRO A 281 6.09 8.56 -8.49
CA PRO A 281 5.65 7.34 -7.80
C PRO A 281 6.80 6.38 -7.52
N ARG A 282 7.88 6.44 -8.31
CA ARG A 282 9.08 5.60 -8.11
C ARG A 282 9.75 5.94 -6.77
N ALA A 283 9.87 7.22 -6.43
CA ALA A 283 10.48 7.66 -5.16
C ALA A 283 9.64 7.16 -3.96
N ALA A 284 8.32 7.29 -4.05
CA ALA A 284 7.40 6.81 -3.00
C ALA A 284 7.45 5.28 -2.85
N LEU A 285 7.50 4.55 -3.98
CA LEU A 285 7.58 3.09 -3.94
C LEU A 285 8.92 2.61 -3.35
N LEU A 286 10.02 3.27 -3.72
CA LEU A 286 11.33 2.96 -3.15
C LEU A 286 11.33 3.17 -1.63
N TRP A 287 10.80 4.31 -1.20
CA TRP A 287 10.65 4.61 0.24
C TRP A 287 9.82 3.53 0.95
N LEU A 288 8.66 3.16 0.39
CA LEU A 288 7.79 2.11 0.93
C LEU A 288 8.54 0.78 1.05
N HIS A 289 9.26 0.40 -0.01
CA HIS A 289 10.02 -0.85 -0.04
C HIS A 289 11.10 -0.87 1.07
N MET A 290 11.80 0.24 1.27
CA MET A 290 12.81 0.39 2.32
C MET A 290 12.18 0.39 3.72
N ALA A 291 11.06 1.10 3.89
CA ALA A 291 10.35 1.21 5.17
C ALA A 291 9.83 -0.15 5.65
N ILE A 292 9.40 -1.01 4.71
CA ILE A 292 8.92 -2.36 5.02
C ILE A 292 10.09 -3.33 5.16
N GLY A 293 11.15 -3.20 4.32
CA GLY A 293 12.29 -4.10 4.32
C GLY A 293 13.38 -3.79 5.33
N GLY A 294 13.46 -2.55 5.79
CA GLY A 294 14.62 -2.02 6.53
C GLY A 294 14.66 -2.30 8.04
N GLN A 295 13.67 -2.97 8.59
CA GLN A 295 13.65 -3.34 10.02
C GLN A 295 13.94 -4.84 10.19
N ARG A 296 15.14 -5.27 9.76
CA ARG A 296 15.69 -6.58 10.06
C ARG A 296 16.66 -6.47 11.25
#